data_cab2999de9fef593fbaae08e46e5c672
#
_entry.id   cab2999de9fef593fbaae08e46e5c672
#
_cell.length_a   1.000
_cell.length_b   1.000
_cell.length_c   1.000
_cell.angle_alpha   90.00
_cell.angle_beta   90.00
_cell.angle_gamma   90.00
#
_symmetry.space_group_name_H-M   'P 1'
#
loop_
_entity.id
_entity.type
_entity.pdbx_description
1 polymer ?
#
loop_
_entity_poly.entity_id
_entity_poly.type
_entity_poly.pdbx_seq_one_letter_code
_entity_poly.pdbx_strand_id
1 'polypeptide(L)'
;WSKLLIILLELGLYDKSNLRRTIEGILYRMRTGCPWRDLPASFGKFQAVYNCFNRWSKKGIIQGIFKKLSTDTDKEWLMMDGSHIRAHQHSAGAAAHSGEDDHAIGISRGGATSKIHLIVDACGNPLEVIITAGNVNDVSIAPELIAAVDLAETEVVSADKGYDSDKLRAQIEEEGSKANIPYKRDREEKNKDMDWYLYKIRHLVENAFARLKHYRAIATRYDKLKRNYLSTVLLGCIMVWLPL
;
A
#
# COMPACT_ATOMS: atom_id res chain seq x y z
N TRP A 1 1.67 21.74 0.26
CA TRP A 1 0.51 21.97 -0.62
C TRP A 1 0.94 22.16 -2.08
N SER A 2 1.88 23.02 -2.37
CA SER A 2 2.27 23.38 -3.75
C SER A 2 2.65 22.16 -4.60
N LYS A 3 3.50 21.26 -4.08
CA LYS A 3 3.87 20.01 -4.79
C LYS A 3 2.63 19.15 -5.13
N LEU A 4 1.73 18.98 -4.16
CA LEU A 4 0.50 18.21 -4.37
C LEU A 4 -0.44 18.87 -5.39
N LEU A 5 -0.58 20.20 -5.33
CA LEU A 5 -1.42 20.95 -6.27
C LEU A 5 -0.93 20.79 -7.72
N ILE A 6 0.38 20.88 -7.96
CA ILE A 6 0.97 20.68 -9.30
C ILE A 6 0.56 19.29 -9.83
N ILE A 7 0.75 18.24 -9.04
CA ILE A 7 0.38 16.87 -9.42
C ILE A 7 -1.13 16.75 -9.72
N LEU A 8 -1.97 17.39 -8.93
CA LEU A 8 -3.43 17.38 -9.14
C LEU A 8 -3.82 18.05 -10.45
N LEU A 9 -3.18 19.18 -10.79
CA LEU A 9 -3.41 19.87 -12.06
C LEU A 9 -2.95 19.03 -13.26
N GLU A 10 -1.81 18.37 -13.16
CA GLU A 10 -1.30 17.44 -14.19
C GLU A 10 -2.23 16.23 -14.39
N LEU A 11 -2.94 15.80 -13.35
CA LEU A 11 -3.96 14.75 -13.42
C LEU A 11 -5.33 15.27 -13.91
N GLY A 12 -5.40 16.51 -14.42
CA GLY A 12 -6.60 17.11 -15.00
C GLY A 12 -7.63 17.59 -13.97
N LEU A 13 -7.21 17.81 -12.73
CA LEU A 13 -8.08 18.41 -11.71
C LEU A 13 -7.95 19.92 -11.73
N TYR A 14 -9.03 20.61 -11.35
CA TYR A 14 -9.04 22.07 -11.27
C TYR A 14 -8.80 22.54 -9.84
N ASP A 15 -8.04 23.63 -9.68
CA ASP A 15 -7.88 24.30 -8.39
C ASP A 15 -9.15 25.08 -8.03
N LYS A 16 -10.09 24.39 -7.40
CA LYS A 16 -11.31 24.97 -6.86
C LYS A 16 -11.04 25.51 -5.46
N SER A 17 -11.70 26.60 -5.08
CA SER A 17 -11.55 27.24 -3.76
C SER A 17 -11.72 26.32 -2.55
N ASN A 18 -12.47 25.21 -2.73
CA ASN A 18 -12.69 24.21 -1.68
C ASN A 18 -11.82 22.94 -1.83
N LEU A 19 -10.96 22.85 -2.85
CA LEU A 19 -10.16 21.64 -3.14
C LEU A 19 -9.28 21.27 -1.96
N ARG A 20 -8.47 22.21 -1.46
CA ARG A 20 -7.58 22.02 -0.31
C ARG A 20 -8.35 21.54 0.92
N ARG A 21 -9.42 22.23 1.28
CA ARG A 21 -10.28 21.89 2.41
C ARG A 21 -10.87 20.48 2.29
N THR A 22 -11.28 20.08 1.07
CA THR A 22 -11.79 18.73 0.82
C THR A 22 -10.72 17.66 1.05
N ILE A 23 -9.49 17.90 0.59
CA ILE A 23 -8.35 16.99 0.80
C ILE A 23 -8.01 16.90 2.28
N GLU A 24 -7.93 18.03 2.96
CA GLU A 24 -7.70 18.06 4.41
C GLU A 24 -8.76 17.25 5.18
N GLY A 25 -10.03 17.31 4.77
CA GLY A 25 -11.10 16.47 5.33
C GLY A 25 -10.89 14.96 5.07
N ILE A 26 -10.44 14.60 3.89
CA ILE A 26 -10.09 13.19 3.56
C ILE A 26 -8.92 12.72 4.44
N LEU A 27 -7.86 13.52 4.56
CA LEU A 27 -6.69 13.22 5.37
C LEU A 27 -7.02 13.18 6.87
N TYR A 28 -7.89 14.08 7.34
CA TYR A 28 -8.41 14.03 8.71
C TYR A 28 -9.10 12.71 9.03
N ARG A 29 -10.02 12.27 8.14
CA ARG A 29 -10.67 10.96 8.29
C ARG A 29 -9.66 9.81 8.28
N MET A 30 -8.69 9.83 7.37
CA MET A 30 -7.63 8.82 7.33
C MET A 30 -6.89 8.75 8.66
N ARG A 31 -6.49 9.90 9.21
CA ARG A 31 -5.73 9.99 10.46
C ARG A 31 -6.54 9.52 11.67
N THR A 32 -7.77 9.97 11.80
CA THR A 32 -8.62 9.75 13.00
C THR A 32 -9.40 8.44 12.95
N GLY A 33 -9.67 7.92 11.75
CA GLY A 33 -10.54 6.75 11.55
C GLY A 33 -12.02 7.01 11.86
N CYS A 34 -12.44 8.28 11.97
CA CYS A 34 -13.83 8.61 12.26
C CYS A 34 -14.77 8.17 11.13
N PRO A 35 -16.04 7.86 11.42
CA PRO A 35 -17.06 7.70 10.40
C PRO A 35 -17.17 8.96 9.52
N TRP A 36 -17.48 8.79 8.25
CA TRP A 36 -17.64 9.95 7.35
C TRP A 36 -18.68 10.96 7.85
N ARG A 37 -19.73 10.48 8.54
CA ARG A 37 -20.80 11.34 9.10
C ARG A 37 -20.32 12.23 10.25
N ASP A 38 -19.23 11.83 10.92
CA ASP A 38 -18.65 12.53 12.07
C ASP A 38 -17.52 13.46 11.66
N LEU A 39 -17.35 13.67 10.33
CA LEU A 39 -16.36 14.62 9.83
C LEU A 39 -16.71 16.05 10.29
N PRO A 40 -15.77 16.80 10.92
CA PRO A 40 -16.00 18.17 11.35
C PRO A 40 -16.53 19.05 10.22
N ALA A 41 -17.54 19.90 10.53
CA ALA A 41 -18.18 20.78 9.57
C ALA A 41 -17.21 21.82 8.96
N SER A 42 -16.07 22.06 9.61
CA SER A 42 -14.98 22.92 9.08
C SER A 42 -14.45 22.43 7.72
N PHE A 43 -14.51 21.11 7.44
CA PHE A 43 -14.12 20.54 6.15
C PHE A 43 -15.25 20.58 5.10
N GLY A 44 -16.45 21.09 5.46
CA GLY A 44 -17.63 21.13 4.62
C GLY A 44 -18.58 19.97 4.87
N LYS A 45 -19.60 19.85 4.00
CA LYS A 45 -20.59 18.77 4.13
C LYS A 45 -19.91 17.41 3.91
N PHE A 46 -20.03 16.48 4.86
CA PHE A 46 -19.38 15.18 4.80
C PHE A 46 -19.69 14.39 3.52
N GLN A 47 -20.92 14.52 2.98
CA GLN A 47 -21.31 13.89 1.71
C GLN A 47 -20.47 14.37 0.55
N ALA A 48 -20.14 15.68 0.49
CA ALA A 48 -19.33 16.24 -0.58
C ALA A 48 -17.89 15.71 -0.50
N VAL A 49 -17.31 15.63 0.69
CA VAL A 49 -15.96 15.11 0.94
C VAL A 49 -15.91 13.62 0.60
N TYR A 50 -16.87 12.81 1.09
CA TYR A 50 -16.98 11.39 0.79
C TYR A 50 -17.16 11.12 -0.71
N ASN A 51 -18.05 11.86 -1.38
CA ASN A 51 -18.28 11.70 -2.82
C ASN A 51 -17.03 12.05 -3.64
N CYS A 52 -16.25 13.04 -3.19
CA CYS A 52 -14.97 13.38 -3.80
C CYS A 52 -13.98 12.21 -3.65
N PHE A 53 -13.78 11.71 -2.45
CA PHE A 53 -12.92 10.56 -2.17
C PHE A 53 -13.34 9.32 -2.98
N ASN A 54 -14.61 8.94 -2.95
CA ASN A 54 -15.10 7.76 -3.65
C ASN A 54 -14.95 7.90 -5.19
N ARG A 55 -15.18 9.09 -5.75
CA ARG A 55 -14.95 9.38 -7.16
C ARG A 55 -13.46 9.29 -7.53
N TRP A 56 -12.56 9.83 -6.69
CA TRP A 56 -11.12 9.80 -6.91
C TRP A 56 -10.58 8.36 -6.80
N SER A 57 -11.08 7.60 -5.84
CA SER A 57 -10.80 6.19 -5.70
C SER A 57 -11.21 5.40 -6.95
N LYS A 58 -12.47 5.60 -7.42
CA LYS A 58 -13.00 4.92 -8.62
C LYS A 58 -12.26 5.29 -9.90
N LYS A 59 -11.78 6.54 -10.03
CA LYS A 59 -11.07 7.03 -11.21
C LYS A 59 -9.56 6.80 -11.16
N GLY A 60 -9.01 6.19 -10.12
CA GLY A 60 -7.58 5.97 -9.97
C GLY A 60 -6.76 7.24 -9.73
N ILE A 61 -7.38 8.38 -9.38
CA ILE A 61 -6.69 9.66 -9.17
C ILE A 61 -5.69 9.56 -8.02
N ILE A 62 -6.08 8.94 -6.90
CA ILE A 62 -5.20 8.75 -5.73
C ILE A 62 -4.00 7.88 -6.10
N GLN A 63 -4.22 6.83 -6.89
CA GLN A 63 -3.14 5.99 -7.42
C GLN A 63 -2.22 6.77 -8.36
N GLY A 64 -2.78 7.64 -9.22
CA GLY A 64 -2.00 8.52 -10.09
C GLY A 64 -1.12 9.50 -9.31
N ILE A 65 -1.62 10.09 -8.21
CA ILE A 65 -0.84 10.95 -7.32
C ILE A 65 0.32 10.15 -6.71
N PHE A 66 0.03 8.96 -6.19
CA PHE A 66 1.06 8.09 -5.59
C PHE A 66 2.15 7.74 -6.60
N LYS A 67 1.79 7.29 -7.81
CA LYS A 67 2.75 6.94 -8.85
C LYS A 67 3.63 8.12 -9.26
N LYS A 68 3.07 9.33 -9.37
CA LYS A 68 3.86 10.54 -9.68
C LYS A 68 4.84 10.93 -8.57
N LEU A 69 4.51 10.66 -7.32
CA LEU A 69 5.40 10.93 -6.20
C LEU A 69 6.51 9.88 -6.06
N SER A 70 6.22 8.63 -6.42
CA SER A 70 7.16 7.51 -6.31
C SER A 70 8.09 7.33 -7.53
N THR A 71 8.19 8.33 -8.43
CA THR A 71 9.12 8.27 -9.58
C THR A 71 10.56 8.62 -9.23
N ASP A 72 10.75 9.49 -8.24
CA ASP A 72 12.08 9.93 -7.78
C ASP A 72 12.51 9.08 -6.57
N THR A 73 12.96 7.86 -6.83
CA THR A 73 13.24 6.83 -5.82
C THR A 73 14.64 6.28 -5.94
N ASP A 74 15.21 5.89 -4.82
CA ASP A 74 16.43 5.09 -4.76
C ASP A 74 16.06 3.61 -4.85
N LYS A 75 16.10 3.06 -6.05
CA LYS A 75 15.73 1.66 -6.34
C LYS A 75 16.90 0.68 -6.25
N GLU A 76 18.06 1.10 -5.80
CA GLU A 76 19.23 0.21 -5.68
C GLU A 76 18.87 -1.07 -4.91
N TRP A 77 18.12 -0.93 -3.82
CA TRP A 77 17.63 -2.07 -3.03
C TRP A 77 16.14 -1.94 -2.78
N LEU A 78 15.42 -3.03 -2.99
CA LEU A 78 13.99 -3.11 -2.71
C LEU A 78 13.73 -4.11 -1.58
N MET A 79 12.78 -3.77 -0.71
CA MET A 79 12.32 -4.66 0.35
C MET A 79 10.82 -4.88 0.21
N MET A 80 10.38 -6.14 0.29
CA MET A 80 8.96 -6.46 0.28
C MET A 80 8.54 -7.25 1.51
N ASP A 81 7.32 -6.98 1.96
CA ASP A 81 6.69 -7.69 3.07
C ASP A 81 5.16 -7.56 3.01
N GLY A 82 4.46 -8.37 3.81
CA GLY A 82 3.02 -8.36 3.96
C GLY A 82 2.59 -8.12 5.41
N SER A 83 1.60 -7.28 5.62
CA SER A 83 1.08 -7.01 6.96
C SER A 83 -0.43 -7.19 7.07
N HIS A 84 -0.86 -7.97 8.07
CA HIS A 84 -2.28 -8.16 8.36
C HIS A 84 -2.89 -6.93 9.01
N ILE A 85 -4.11 -6.62 8.56
CA ILE A 85 -4.94 -5.54 9.09
C ILE A 85 -6.29 -6.11 9.49
N ARG A 86 -6.70 -5.82 10.71
CA ARG A 86 -8.02 -6.24 11.21
C ARG A 86 -9.13 -5.53 10.41
N ALA A 87 -10.06 -6.32 9.88
CA ALA A 87 -11.26 -5.81 9.26
C ALA A 87 -12.37 -5.67 10.34
N HIS A 88 -12.88 -4.45 10.51
CA HIS A 88 -13.97 -4.21 11.43
C HIS A 88 -15.27 -4.82 10.88
N GLN A 89 -16.19 -5.24 11.74
CA GLN A 89 -17.47 -5.82 11.32
C GLN A 89 -18.25 -4.94 10.32
N HIS A 90 -18.11 -3.62 10.38
CA HIS A 90 -18.71 -2.69 9.42
C HIS A 90 -18.11 -2.76 8.02
N SER A 91 -16.93 -3.32 7.85
CA SER A 91 -16.30 -3.52 6.53
C SER A 91 -16.80 -4.80 5.85
N ALA A 92 -17.36 -5.75 6.60
CA ALA A 92 -18.01 -6.93 6.05
C ALA A 92 -19.39 -6.59 5.49
N GLY A 93 -19.90 -7.38 4.53
CA GLY A 93 -21.27 -7.24 4.01
C GLY A 93 -21.45 -6.07 3.04
N ALA A 94 -20.48 -5.80 2.17
CA ALA A 94 -20.78 -5.03 0.97
C ALA A 94 -21.82 -5.78 0.13
N ALA A 95 -22.83 -5.06 -0.37
CA ALA A 95 -23.86 -5.69 -1.19
C ALA A 95 -23.24 -6.26 -2.47
N ALA A 96 -23.70 -7.43 -2.92
CA ALA A 96 -23.25 -8.07 -4.17
C ALA A 96 -23.40 -7.19 -5.43
N HIS A 97 -24.11 -6.08 -5.32
CA HIS A 97 -24.37 -5.12 -6.39
C HIS A 97 -23.30 -4.00 -6.50
N SER A 98 -22.22 -4.06 -5.71
CA SER A 98 -21.14 -3.04 -5.78
C SER A 98 -20.29 -3.11 -7.05
N GLY A 99 -20.46 -4.16 -7.88
CA GLY A 99 -19.69 -4.40 -9.09
C GLY A 99 -18.24 -4.81 -8.83
N GLU A 100 -17.89 -5.13 -7.60
CA GLU A 100 -16.60 -5.67 -7.18
C GLU A 100 -16.85 -7.06 -6.57
N ASP A 101 -16.34 -8.10 -7.21
CA ASP A 101 -16.47 -9.49 -6.74
C ASP A 101 -15.51 -9.79 -5.58
N ASP A 102 -14.39 -9.07 -5.48
CA ASP A 102 -13.37 -9.23 -4.44
C ASP A 102 -13.33 -8.04 -3.49
N HIS A 103 -13.79 -8.24 -2.26
CA HIS A 103 -13.69 -7.25 -1.20
C HIS A 103 -12.37 -7.33 -0.42
N ALA A 104 -11.49 -8.29 -0.73
CA ALA A 104 -10.21 -8.52 -0.08
C ALA A 104 -10.32 -8.59 1.46
N ILE A 105 -11.31 -9.34 1.95
CA ILE A 105 -11.50 -9.69 3.37
C ILE A 105 -11.56 -11.20 3.47
N GLY A 106 -10.71 -11.80 4.31
CA GLY A 106 -10.66 -13.23 4.55
C GLY A 106 -10.53 -13.55 6.03
N ILE A 107 -10.74 -14.80 6.39
CA ILE A 107 -10.59 -15.27 7.76
C ILE A 107 -9.16 -15.75 7.98
N SER A 108 -8.47 -15.13 8.93
CA SER A 108 -7.14 -15.52 9.42
C SER A 108 -7.24 -15.97 10.88
N ARG A 109 -6.11 -16.34 11.50
CA ARG A 109 -6.08 -16.65 12.95
C ARG A 109 -6.57 -15.48 13.82
N GLY A 110 -6.46 -14.24 13.34
CA GLY A 110 -6.93 -13.02 14.00
C GLY A 110 -8.38 -12.65 13.70
N GLY A 111 -9.16 -13.53 13.04
CA GLY A 111 -10.54 -13.27 12.59
C GLY A 111 -10.56 -12.67 11.18
N ALA A 112 -11.58 -11.82 10.91
CA ALA A 112 -11.70 -11.14 9.62
C ALA A 112 -10.55 -10.13 9.43
N THR A 113 -9.76 -10.32 8.36
CA THR A 113 -8.57 -9.51 8.07
C THR A 113 -8.42 -9.24 6.58
N SER A 114 -7.75 -8.14 6.26
CA SER A 114 -7.12 -7.89 4.98
C SER A 114 -5.62 -7.92 5.14
N LYS A 115 -4.88 -8.06 4.04
CA LYS A 115 -3.43 -7.95 4.04
C LYS A 115 -2.99 -6.83 3.10
N ILE A 116 -2.05 -6.02 3.56
CA ILE A 116 -1.34 -5.04 2.74
C ILE A 116 -0.01 -5.67 2.37
N HIS A 117 0.24 -5.81 1.07
CA HIS A 117 1.55 -6.17 0.55
C HIS A 117 2.22 -4.89 0.05
N LEU A 118 3.49 -4.71 0.39
CA LEU A 118 4.23 -3.48 0.16
C LEU A 118 5.62 -3.78 -0.38
N ILE A 119 6.04 -3.01 -1.38
CA ILE A 119 7.44 -2.84 -1.72
C ILE A 119 7.87 -1.42 -1.32
N VAL A 120 9.05 -1.32 -0.73
CA VAL A 120 9.71 -0.04 -0.41
C VAL A 120 11.08 0.03 -1.06
N ASP A 121 11.54 1.26 -1.31
CA ASP A 121 12.88 1.58 -1.80
C ASP A 121 13.96 1.46 -0.69
N ALA A 122 15.22 1.75 -1.04
CA ALA A 122 16.36 1.72 -0.13
C ALA A 122 16.23 2.70 1.05
N CYS A 123 15.36 3.71 0.94
CA CYS A 123 15.06 4.68 2.01
C CYS A 123 13.82 4.29 2.85
N GLY A 124 13.13 3.20 2.49
CA GLY A 124 11.89 2.75 3.15
C GLY A 124 10.64 3.51 2.70
N ASN A 125 10.67 4.15 1.52
CA ASN A 125 9.51 4.80 0.95
C ASN A 125 8.68 3.81 0.12
N PRO A 126 7.34 3.83 0.24
CA PRO A 126 6.45 2.95 -0.51
C PRO A 126 6.54 3.15 -2.03
N LEU A 127 6.68 2.06 -2.80
CA LEU A 127 6.69 2.06 -4.27
C LEU A 127 5.45 1.40 -4.86
N GLU A 128 5.02 0.28 -4.29
CA GLU A 128 3.83 -0.43 -4.76
C GLU A 128 3.06 -1.02 -3.58
N VAL A 129 1.73 -1.10 -3.73
CA VAL A 129 0.80 -1.58 -2.70
C VAL A 129 -0.26 -2.48 -3.34
N ILE A 130 -0.38 -3.70 -2.84
CA ILE A 130 -1.48 -4.61 -3.19
C ILE A 130 -2.27 -4.96 -1.93
N ILE A 131 -3.60 -4.97 -2.04
CA ILE A 131 -4.50 -5.38 -0.96
C ILE A 131 -5.13 -6.73 -1.31
N THR A 132 -5.02 -7.68 -0.39
CA THR A 132 -5.64 -9.01 -0.51
C THR A 132 -6.47 -9.37 0.72
N ALA A 133 -7.22 -10.47 0.60
CA ALA A 133 -7.80 -11.12 1.77
C ALA A 133 -6.69 -11.64 2.70
N GLY A 134 -6.92 -11.59 4.01
CA GLY A 134 -5.90 -11.91 5.00
C GLY A 134 -5.42 -13.37 5.01
N ASN A 135 -6.15 -14.28 4.39
CA ASN A 135 -5.79 -15.69 4.24
C ASN A 135 -4.93 -15.99 2.99
N VAL A 136 -4.69 -14.98 2.14
CA VAL A 136 -3.84 -15.13 0.94
C VAL A 136 -2.37 -15.20 1.37
N ASN A 137 -1.62 -16.16 0.80
CA ASN A 137 -0.20 -16.31 1.07
C ASN A 137 0.62 -15.21 0.39
N ASP A 138 1.63 -14.68 1.07
CA ASP A 138 2.48 -13.59 0.57
C ASP A 138 3.20 -13.99 -0.72
N VAL A 139 3.75 -15.21 -0.77
CA VAL A 139 4.46 -15.74 -1.94
C VAL A 139 3.60 -15.81 -3.21
N SER A 140 2.27 -15.92 -3.08
CA SER A 140 1.37 -15.97 -4.25
C SER A 140 1.16 -14.59 -4.89
N ILE A 141 1.35 -13.51 -4.15
CA ILE A 141 1.18 -12.12 -4.61
C ILE A 141 2.52 -11.50 -5.02
N ALA A 142 3.63 -12.04 -4.54
CA ALA A 142 4.95 -11.49 -4.81
C ALA A 142 5.26 -11.34 -6.32
N PRO A 143 4.90 -12.27 -7.22
CA PRO A 143 5.11 -12.08 -8.65
C PRO A 143 4.38 -10.88 -9.24
N GLU A 144 3.13 -10.62 -8.81
CA GLU A 144 2.35 -9.47 -9.24
C GLU A 144 2.95 -8.17 -8.69
N LEU A 145 3.40 -8.20 -7.43
CA LEU A 145 4.00 -7.05 -6.76
C LEU A 145 5.33 -6.65 -7.42
N ILE A 146 6.18 -7.64 -7.78
CA ILE A 146 7.44 -7.40 -8.52
C ILE A 146 7.17 -6.88 -9.93
N ALA A 147 6.22 -7.47 -10.66
CA ALA A 147 5.88 -7.04 -12.02
C ALA A 147 5.32 -5.60 -12.10
N ALA A 148 4.87 -5.04 -10.97
CA ALA A 148 4.34 -3.67 -10.90
C ALA A 148 5.43 -2.60 -10.69
N VAL A 149 6.69 -3.02 -10.43
CA VAL A 149 7.85 -2.13 -10.21
C VAL A 149 8.91 -2.38 -11.29
N ASP A 150 9.43 -1.31 -11.86
CA ASP A 150 10.57 -1.38 -12.77
C ASP A 150 11.85 -1.68 -11.98
N LEU A 151 12.50 -2.82 -12.27
CA LEU A 151 13.71 -3.30 -11.63
C LEU A 151 15.02 -2.93 -12.37
N ALA A 152 14.96 -2.16 -13.45
CA ALA A 152 16.14 -1.87 -14.29
C ALA A 152 17.35 -1.28 -13.53
N GLU A 153 17.09 -0.59 -12.41
CA GLU A 153 18.12 0.02 -11.56
C GLU A 153 18.26 -0.71 -10.21
N THR A 154 17.64 -1.90 -10.07
CA THR A 154 17.60 -2.63 -8.81
C THR A 154 18.68 -3.72 -8.76
N GLU A 155 19.60 -3.60 -7.81
CA GLU A 155 20.62 -4.63 -7.60
C GLU A 155 20.09 -5.81 -6.79
N VAL A 156 19.29 -5.51 -5.74
CA VAL A 156 18.85 -6.54 -4.78
C VAL A 156 17.39 -6.34 -4.38
N VAL A 157 16.65 -7.45 -4.41
CA VAL A 157 15.30 -7.54 -3.83
C VAL A 157 15.33 -8.43 -2.59
N SER A 158 15.03 -7.85 -1.43
CA SER A 158 15.00 -8.55 -0.14
C SER A 158 13.59 -8.85 0.34
N ALA A 159 13.35 -10.08 0.80
CA ALA A 159 12.11 -10.47 1.46
C ALA A 159 12.36 -11.51 2.55
N ASP A 160 11.36 -11.80 3.36
CA ASP A 160 11.48 -12.83 4.38
C ASP A 160 11.38 -14.25 3.77
N LYS A 161 11.68 -15.27 4.60
CA LYS A 161 11.61 -16.69 4.18
C LYS A 161 10.20 -17.15 3.76
N GLY A 162 9.15 -16.40 4.08
CA GLY A 162 7.78 -16.66 3.64
C GLY A 162 7.64 -16.53 2.11
N TYR A 163 8.50 -15.72 1.51
CA TYR A 163 8.57 -15.49 0.06
C TYR A 163 9.46 -16.49 -0.70
N ASP A 164 10.05 -17.48 0.00
CA ASP A 164 10.93 -18.47 -0.63
C ASP A 164 10.19 -19.31 -1.68
N SER A 165 10.48 -19.04 -2.95
CA SER A 165 9.90 -19.67 -4.13
C SER A 165 10.88 -19.56 -5.31
N ASP A 166 11.15 -20.68 -5.99
CA ASP A 166 12.05 -20.70 -7.15
C ASP A 166 11.51 -19.83 -8.28
N LYS A 167 10.19 -19.85 -8.49
CA LYS A 167 9.54 -19.00 -9.48
C LYS A 167 9.76 -17.52 -9.21
N LEU A 168 9.67 -17.08 -7.94
CA LEU A 168 9.91 -15.68 -7.59
C LEU A 168 11.36 -15.29 -7.75
N ARG A 169 12.31 -16.18 -7.36
CA ARG A 169 13.74 -15.95 -7.56
C ARG A 169 14.08 -15.80 -9.04
N ALA A 170 13.61 -16.74 -9.86
CA ALA A 170 13.81 -16.70 -11.31
C ALA A 170 13.28 -15.40 -11.92
N GLN A 171 12.07 -14.96 -11.53
CA GLN A 171 11.50 -13.70 -12.00
C GLN A 171 12.37 -12.48 -11.64
N ILE A 172 12.89 -12.41 -10.42
CA ILE A 172 13.76 -11.30 -9.97
C ILE A 172 15.09 -11.35 -10.73
N GLU A 173 15.65 -12.54 -10.94
CA GLU A 173 16.93 -12.75 -11.62
C GLU A 173 16.84 -12.52 -13.14
N GLU A 174 15.70 -12.84 -13.77
CA GLU A 174 15.42 -12.52 -15.16
C GLU A 174 15.41 -11.01 -15.45
N GLU A 175 15.03 -10.19 -14.47
CA GLU A 175 15.08 -8.73 -14.54
C GLU A 175 16.48 -8.15 -14.20
N GLY A 176 17.48 -9.01 -13.94
CA GLY A 176 18.85 -8.63 -13.64
C GLY A 176 19.17 -8.33 -12.18
N SER A 177 18.19 -8.48 -11.28
CA SER A 177 18.35 -8.23 -9.85
C SER A 177 18.70 -9.51 -9.08
N LYS A 178 19.34 -9.39 -7.91
CA LYS A 178 19.61 -10.51 -7.01
C LYS A 178 18.44 -10.73 -6.04
N ALA A 179 17.95 -11.98 -5.93
CA ALA A 179 16.96 -12.35 -4.94
C ALA A 179 17.61 -12.65 -3.57
N ASN A 180 17.54 -11.71 -2.63
CA ASN A 180 18.07 -11.85 -1.26
C ASN A 180 16.97 -12.34 -0.30
N ILE A 181 16.53 -13.57 -0.48
CA ILE A 181 15.43 -14.22 0.25
C ILE A 181 15.98 -15.46 0.96
N PRO A 182 15.84 -15.62 2.29
CA PRO A 182 16.32 -16.82 2.97
C PRO A 182 15.53 -18.05 2.53
N TYR A 183 16.22 -19.17 2.37
CA TYR A 183 15.57 -20.46 2.14
C TYR A 183 14.78 -20.94 3.36
N LYS A 184 13.68 -21.63 3.13
CA LYS A 184 12.93 -22.31 4.18
C LYS A 184 13.79 -23.43 4.79
N ARG A 185 13.51 -23.76 6.06
CA ARG A 185 14.32 -24.68 6.85
C ARG A 185 14.36 -26.11 6.29
N ASP A 186 13.34 -26.48 5.58
CA ASP A 186 13.13 -27.81 4.96
C ASP A 186 13.78 -27.96 3.59
N ARG A 187 14.43 -26.91 3.07
CA ARG A 187 15.18 -26.99 1.82
C ARG A 187 16.59 -27.58 2.02
N GLU A 188 17.07 -28.31 0.99
CA GLU A 188 18.44 -28.85 0.96
C GLU A 188 19.47 -27.74 0.70
N GLU A 189 19.13 -26.75 -0.12
CA GLU A 189 19.97 -25.57 -0.38
C GLU A 189 20.14 -24.74 0.88
N LYS A 190 21.35 -24.26 1.05
CA LYS A 190 21.72 -23.40 2.18
C LYS A 190 21.93 -21.97 1.73
N ASN A 191 21.66 -21.03 2.62
CA ASN A 191 21.81 -19.58 2.40
C ASN A 191 23.28 -19.14 2.24
N LYS A 192 24.03 -19.73 1.31
CA LYS A 192 25.46 -19.43 1.11
C LYS A 192 25.68 -18.05 0.50
N ASP A 193 24.77 -17.62 -0.39
CA ASP A 193 24.89 -16.39 -1.17
C ASP A 193 24.03 -15.25 -0.62
N MET A 194 23.52 -15.43 0.61
CA MET A 194 22.72 -14.41 1.29
C MET A 194 23.58 -13.23 1.73
N ASP A 195 23.16 -12.03 1.37
CA ASP A 195 23.66 -10.81 2.01
C ASP A 195 22.86 -10.54 3.29
N TRP A 196 23.47 -10.95 4.40
CA TRP A 196 22.87 -10.78 5.73
C TRP A 196 22.85 -9.33 6.22
N TYR A 197 23.70 -8.47 5.67
CA TYR A 197 23.67 -7.04 5.97
C TYR A 197 22.42 -6.41 5.34
N LEU A 198 22.22 -6.59 4.04
CA LEU A 198 21.01 -6.12 3.34
C LEU A 198 19.74 -6.77 3.90
N TYR A 199 19.81 -8.04 4.29
CA TYR A 199 18.66 -8.68 4.93
C TYR A 199 18.24 -8.00 6.25
N LYS A 200 19.17 -7.48 7.03
CA LYS A 200 18.86 -6.69 8.24
C LYS A 200 18.18 -5.37 7.91
N ILE A 201 18.55 -4.74 6.79
CA ILE A 201 17.94 -3.48 6.33
C ILE A 201 16.46 -3.66 5.96
N ARG A 202 16.00 -4.90 5.75
CA ARG A 202 14.58 -5.22 5.53
C ARG A 202 13.63 -4.63 6.60
N HIS A 203 14.13 -4.30 7.80
CA HIS A 203 13.33 -3.58 8.80
C HIS A 203 12.73 -2.26 8.29
N LEU A 204 13.24 -1.70 7.19
CA LEU A 204 12.68 -0.48 6.57
C LEU A 204 11.24 -0.70 6.08
N VAL A 205 10.91 -1.88 5.53
CA VAL A 205 9.51 -2.16 5.16
C VAL A 205 8.63 -2.31 6.41
N GLU A 206 9.16 -2.85 7.50
CA GLU A 206 8.45 -2.93 8.79
C GLU A 206 8.19 -1.52 9.35
N ASN A 207 9.17 -0.61 9.24
CA ASN A 207 9.03 0.80 9.61
C ASN A 207 7.99 1.51 8.73
N ALA A 208 7.92 1.20 7.42
CA ALA A 208 6.89 1.74 6.54
C ALA A 208 5.49 1.30 7.00
N PHE A 209 5.30 0.02 7.36
CA PHE A 209 4.04 -0.44 7.96
C PHE A 209 3.74 0.27 9.28
N ALA A 210 4.72 0.48 10.14
CA ALA A 210 4.52 1.21 11.39
C ALA A 210 4.04 2.64 11.13
N ARG A 211 4.65 3.36 10.17
CA ARG A 211 4.20 4.70 9.74
C ARG A 211 2.77 4.67 9.21
N LEU A 212 2.43 3.72 8.34
CA LEU A 212 1.08 3.58 7.79
C LEU A 212 0.04 3.29 8.89
N LYS A 213 0.37 2.45 9.87
CA LYS A 213 -0.52 2.11 10.99
C LYS A 213 -0.73 3.24 12.02
N HIS A 214 0.05 4.32 11.97
CA HIS A 214 -0.28 5.55 12.69
C HIS A 214 -1.63 6.15 12.25
N TYR A 215 -2.03 5.92 11.01
CA TYR A 215 -3.33 6.33 10.50
C TYR A 215 -4.41 5.30 10.91
N ARG A 216 -5.33 5.70 11.78
CA ARG A 216 -6.32 4.79 12.36
C ARG A 216 -7.19 4.11 11.31
N ALA A 217 -7.51 4.81 10.21
CA ALA A 217 -8.30 4.22 9.12
C ALA A 217 -7.53 3.16 8.33
N ILE A 218 -6.19 3.13 8.41
CA ILE A 218 -5.33 2.09 7.84
C ILE A 218 -5.15 0.96 8.85
N ALA A 219 -4.84 1.27 10.12
CA ALA A 219 -4.60 0.28 11.18
C ALA A 219 -5.82 -0.64 11.44
N THR A 220 -7.03 -0.14 11.22
CA THR A 220 -8.27 -0.92 11.27
C THR A 220 -9.10 -0.57 10.04
N ARG A 221 -9.43 -1.58 9.24
CA ARG A 221 -10.19 -1.37 8.01
C ARG A 221 -11.68 -1.25 8.31
N TYR A 222 -12.27 -0.08 8.00
CA TYR A 222 -13.73 0.19 8.03
C TYR A 222 -14.32 0.26 6.62
N ASP A 223 -13.50 0.45 5.59
CA ASP A 223 -13.96 0.58 4.22
C ASP A 223 -14.42 -0.79 3.67
N LYS A 224 -15.66 -0.83 3.15
CA LYS A 224 -16.25 -2.06 2.60
C LYS A 224 -15.56 -2.47 1.29
N LEU A 225 -15.35 -1.50 0.39
CA LEU A 225 -14.79 -1.75 -0.94
C LEU A 225 -13.27 -1.81 -0.89
N LYS A 226 -12.67 -2.80 -1.56
CA LYS A 226 -11.22 -2.96 -1.72
C LYS A 226 -10.57 -1.68 -2.25
N ARG A 227 -11.14 -1.08 -3.33
CA ARG A 227 -10.59 0.14 -3.94
C ARG A 227 -10.55 1.33 -2.98
N ASN A 228 -11.56 1.48 -2.10
CA ASN A 228 -11.60 2.58 -1.14
C ASN A 228 -10.55 2.37 -0.04
N TYR A 229 -10.39 1.12 0.41
CA TYR A 229 -9.35 0.81 1.37
C TYR A 229 -7.95 0.97 0.78
N LEU A 230 -7.71 0.48 -0.45
CA LEU A 230 -6.47 0.73 -1.20
C LEU A 230 -6.18 2.24 -1.29
N SER A 231 -7.19 3.03 -1.67
CA SER A 231 -7.03 4.49 -1.74
C SER A 231 -6.68 5.12 -0.39
N THR A 232 -7.25 4.61 0.72
CA THR A 232 -6.89 5.06 2.07
C THR A 232 -5.43 4.72 2.41
N VAL A 233 -4.94 3.52 2.04
CA VAL A 233 -3.53 3.12 2.22
C VAL A 233 -2.62 3.97 1.35
N LEU A 234 -2.96 4.18 0.08
CA LEU A 234 -2.19 5.02 -0.85
C LEU A 234 -2.08 6.47 -0.37
N LEU A 235 -3.13 7.03 0.26
CA LEU A 235 -3.04 8.36 0.90
C LEU A 235 -2.00 8.36 2.03
N GLY A 236 -1.91 7.28 2.82
CA GLY A 236 -0.85 7.13 3.81
C GLY A 236 0.55 7.09 3.17
N CYS A 237 0.70 6.35 2.07
CA CYS A 237 1.95 6.31 1.30
C CYS A 237 2.31 7.69 0.73
N ILE A 238 1.34 8.43 0.18
CA ILE A 238 1.51 9.80 -0.30
C ILE A 238 2.06 10.72 0.81
N MET A 239 1.57 10.56 2.04
CA MET A 239 2.06 11.35 3.18
C MET A 239 3.50 11.00 3.57
N VAL A 240 4.00 9.79 3.25
CA VAL A 240 5.41 9.44 3.43
C VAL A 240 6.29 10.18 2.41
N TRP A 241 5.81 10.33 1.17
CA TRP A 241 6.51 11.01 0.08
C TRP A 241 6.47 12.54 0.14
N LEU A 242 5.47 13.12 0.81
CA LEU A 242 5.38 14.56 0.97
C LEU A 242 6.16 14.99 2.21
N PRO A 243 7.21 15.81 2.09
CA PRO A 243 7.88 16.36 3.25
C PRO A 243 6.88 17.20 4.06
N LEU A 244 6.76 16.90 5.33
CA LEU A 244 5.99 17.68 6.30
C LEU A 244 6.78 18.91 6.77
#